data_a1e4b6f93c031c89ad82f1fa1c7fe69d
#
_entry.id   a1e4b6f93c031c89ad82f1fa1c7fe69d
#
_cell.length_a   1.000
_cell.length_b   1.000
_cell.length_c   1.000
_cell.angle_alpha   90.00
_cell.angle_beta   90.00
_cell.angle_gamma   90.00
#
_symmetry.space_group_name_H-M   'P 1'
#
loop_
_entity.id
_entity.type
_entity.pdbx_description
1 polymer ?
#
loop_
_entity_poly.entity_id
_entity_poly.type
_entity_poly.pdbx_seq_one_letter_code
_entity_poly.pdbx_strand_id
1 'polypeptide(L)'
;LYHRRQRQMCIRDSFYTSHEALLLEYEEALCRVDSTSGKHVAGSGHFIWIGDRTRQPDGAHVEFCRGVQNPIGLKCGPTTTADDLKTLMSKLNPENEAGRLTLIARFGAGSVEDHLPRLIKAVKEEGANVVWTCDAMHGNTIKASSGYKTRPFESVLREVQEFFAIHRVENTIPGGVHFEMTGQDVTECTGGVRAVTDENLSDRYLSLIHISEPTRHRS
;
A
#
# COMPACT_ATOMS: atom_id res chain seq x y z
N LEU A 1 12.14 -24.42 -26.57
CA LEU A 1 12.22 -24.98 -25.20
C LEU A 1 13.07 -24.10 -24.27
N TYR A 2 14.22 -23.58 -24.75
CA TYR A 2 15.12 -22.72 -23.96
C TYR A 2 14.47 -21.38 -23.59
N HIS A 3 13.79 -20.71 -24.51
CA HIS A 3 13.08 -19.46 -24.25
C HIS A 3 11.87 -19.62 -23.30
N ARG A 4 11.20 -20.77 -23.26
CA ARG A 4 10.14 -21.04 -22.28
C ARG A 4 10.71 -21.23 -20.86
N ARG A 5 11.86 -21.88 -20.71
CA ARG A 5 12.53 -22.04 -19.40
C ARG A 5 13.04 -20.69 -18.86
N GLN A 6 13.61 -19.86 -19.73
CA GLN A 6 14.09 -18.54 -19.35
C GLN A 6 12.94 -17.60 -18.91
N ARG A 7 11.77 -17.64 -19.60
CA ARG A 7 10.57 -16.92 -19.15
C ARG A 7 10.03 -17.45 -17.83
N GLN A 8 10.04 -18.73 -17.59
CA GLN A 8 9.62 -19.32 -16.32
C GLN A 8 10.59 -18.98 -15.17
N MET A 9 11.88 -18.90 -15.41
CA MET A 9 12.86 -18.45 -14.43
C MET A 9 12.62 -16.97 -14.07
N CYS A 10 12.48 -16.07 -15.05
CA CYS A 10 12.21 -14.66 -14.79
C CYS A 10 10.91 -14.41 -14.01
N ILE A 11 9.87 -15.20 -14.24
CA ILE A 11 8.58 -15.03 -13.53
C ILE A 11 8.62 -15.60 -12.10
N ARG A 12 9.38 -16.68 -11.86
CA ARG A 12 9.46 -17.34 -10.55
C ARG A 12 10.50 -16.76 -9.62
N ASP A 13 11.59 -16.25 -10.19
CA ASP A 13 12.78 -15.82 -9.45
C ASP A 13 12.95 -14.31 -9.44
N SER A 14 12.02 -13.56 -10.05
CA SER A 14 12.05 -12.10 -10.04
C SER A 14 11.59 -11.56 -8.69
N PHE A 15 12.43 -10.74 -8.09
CA PHE A 15 12.12 -10.00 -6.88
C PHE A 15 11.79 -8.56 -7.26
N TYR A 16 10.58 -8.13 -6.94
CA TYR A 16 10.12 -6.78 -7.25
C TYR A 16 10.21 -5.88 -6.02
N THR A 17 10.72 -4.68 -6.21
CA THR A 17 10.83 -3.66 -5.15
C THR A 17 9.66 -2.69 -5.20
N SER A 18 9.23 -2.23 -4.03
CA SER A 18 8.16 -1.25 -3.89
C SER A 18 8.39 -0.35 -2.68
N HIS A 19 7.93 0.91 -2.76
CA HIS A 19 7.97 1.86 -1.65
C HIS A 19 6.97 3.00 -1.85
N GLU A 20 6.72 3.78 -0.79
CA GLU A 20 5.96 5.01 -0.86
C GLU A 20 6.77 6.10 -1.60
N ALA A 21 6.20 6.70 -2.62
CA ALA A 21 6.79 7.84 -3.32
C ALA A 21 6.63 9.12 -2.46
N LEU A 22 7.23 9.14 -1.28
CA LEU A 22 7.04 10.21 -0.29
C LEU A 22 7.90 11.44 -0.58
N LEU A 23 9.16 11.24 -0.95
CA LEU A 23 10.14 12.30 -1.18
C LEU A 23 10.28 12.53 -2.69
N LEU A 24 9.55 13.52 -3.22
CA LEU A 24 9.48 13.74 -4.66
C LEU A 24 10.83 14.12 -5.29
N GLU A 25 11.68 14.86 -4.57
CA GLU A 25 13.04 15.18 -5.06
C GLU A 25 13.89 13.91 -5.25
N TYR A 26 13.72 12.92 -4.37
CA TYR A 26 14.37 11.61 -4.52
C TYR A 26 13.81 10.84 -5.72
N GLU A 27 12.51 10.82 -5.86
CA GLU A 27 11.83 10.14 -6.97
C GLU A 27 12.20 10.76 -8.32
N GLU A 28 12.17 12.09 -8.40
CA GLU A 28 12.55 12.86 -9.61
C GLU A 28 14.00 12.58 -10.03
N ALA A 29 14.92 12.59 -9.05
CA ALA A 29 16.34 12.31 -9.30
C ALA A 29 16.59 10.91 -9.89
N LEU A 30 15.70 9.95 -9.64
CA LEU A 30 15.77 8.58 -10.14
C LEU A 30 14.88 8.32 -11.36
N CYS A 31 14.10 9.31 -11.81
CA CYS A 31 13.32 9.18 -13.04
C CYS A 31 14.23 9.02 -14.27
N ARG A 32 13.84 8.15 -15.16
CA ARG A 32 14.54 7.88 -16.42
C ARG A 32 13.54 7.77 -17.56
N VAL A 33 13.99 8.05 -18.77
CA VAL A 33 13.25 7.73 -19.97
C VAL A 33 13.58 6.29 -20.37
N ASP A 34 12.56 5.47 -20.45
CA ASP A 34 12.71 4.11 -20.98
C ASP A 34 13.05 4.19 -22.48
N SER A 35 14.19 3.64 -22.86
CA SER A 35 14.69 3.69 -24.22
C SER A 35 13.83 2.94 -25.25
N THR A 36 12.98 2.04 -24.78
CA THR A 36 12.11 1.23 -25.63
C THR A 36 10.78 1.92 -25.91
N SER A 37 10.15 2.49 -24.87
CA SER A 37 8.83 3.13 -24.96
C SER A 37 8.90 4.65 -25.14
N GLY A 38 10.02 5.29 -24.81
CA GLY A 38 10.17 6.74 -24.77
C GLY A 38 9.44 7.41 -23.60
N LYS A 39 8.88 6.63 -22.68
CA LYS A 39 8.08 7.13 -21.56
C LYS A 39 8.92 7.21 -20.28
N HIS A 40 8.50 8.06 -19.34
CA HIS A 40 9.18 8.21 -18.06
C HIS A 40 8.86 7.02 -17.12
N VAL A 41 9.88 6.55 -16.43
CA VAL A 41 9.76 5.53 -15.38
C VAL A 41 10.46 6.00 -14.12
N ALA A 42 9.89 5.72 -12.97
CA ALA A 42 10.54 5.90 -11.69
C ALA A 42 11.52 4.73 -11.48
N GLY A 43 12.82 5.02 -11.52
CA GLY A 43 13.88 4.03 -11.33
C GLY A 43 14.10 3.63 -9.86
N SER A 44 13.38 4.24 -8.93
CA SER A 44 13.44 3.98 -7.50
C SER A 44 12.84 2.64 -7.08
N GLY A 45 11.87 2.12 -7.84
CA GLY A 45 11.20 0.85 -7.57
C GLY A 45 10.36 0.38 -8.75
N HIS A 46 9.99 -0.89 -8.73
CA HIS A 46 9.10 -1.47 -9.75
C HIS A 46 7.66 -1.00 -9.57
N PHE A 47 7.23 -0.86 -8.31
CA PHE A 47 5.92 -0.41 -7.90
C PHE A 47 6.08 0.70 -6.87
N ILE A 48 5.42 1.82 -7.07
CA ILE A 48 5.45 2.95 -6.12
C ILE A 48 4.03 3.28 -5.70
N TRP A 49 3.83 3.78 -4.47
CA TRP A 49 2.49 4.16 -4.05
C TRP A 49 2.41 5.56 -3.47
N ILE A 50 1.21 6.13 -3.60
CA ILE A 50 0.82 7.40 -2.99
C ILE A 50 0.27 7.09 -1.60
N GLY A 51 0.82 7.74 -0.58
CA GLY A 51 0.37 7.62 0.80
C GLY A 51 -1.01 8.23 1.03
N ASP A 52 -1.67 7.82 2.12
CA ASP A 52 -2.99 8.35 2.49
C ASP A 52 -2.97 9.86 2.77
N ARG A 53 -1.84 10.40 3.22
CA ARG A 53 -1.64 11.82 3.52
C ARG A 53 -1.30 12.67 2.30
N THR A 54 -0.89 12.06 1.20
CA THR A 54 -0.38 12.74 0.00
C THR A 54 -1.22 12.50 -1.25
N ARG A 55 -2.44 11.96 -1.09
CA ARG A 55 -3.34 11.56 -2.18
C ARG A 55 -4.32 12.63 -2.66
N GLN A 56 -4.10 13.91 -2.28
CA GLN A 56 -4.96 14.99 -2.75
C GLN A 56 -4.99 14.99 -4.29
N PRO A 57 -6.17 15.03 -4.93
CA PRO A 57 -6.27 14.92 -6.39
C PRO A 57 -5.44 15.94 -7.17
N ASP A 58 -5.23 17.13 -6.61
CA ASP A 58 -4.41 18.19 -7.19
C ASP A 58 -3.02 18.31 -6.57
N GLY A 59 -2.62 17.30 -5.78
CA GLY A 59 -1.34 17.26 -5.10
C GLY A 59 -0.18 16.82 -6.00
N ALA A 60 1.02 17.27 -5.66
CA ALA A 60 2.24 16.98 -6.41
C ALA A 60 2.54 15.47 -6.54
N HIS A 61 2.21 14.66 -5.52
CA HIS A 61 2.42 13.21 -5.54
C HIS A 61 1.52 12.52 -6.58
N VAL A 62 0.28 12.97 -6.72
CA VAL A 62 -0.65 12.45 -7.74
C VAL A 62 -0.15 12.85 -9.14
N GLU A 63 0.30 14.09 -9.31
CA GLU A 63 0.83 14.57 -10.59
C GLU A 63 2.11 13.83 -10.98
N PHE A 64 3.04 13.60 -10.05
CA PHE A 64 4.23 12.81 -10.28
C PHE A 64 3.88 11.39 -10.74
N CYS A 65 3.02 10.71 -9.98
CA CYS A 65 2.64 9.33 -10.29
C CYS A 65 1.84 9.21 -11.60
N ARG A 66 1.08 10.25 -11.98
CA ARG A 66 0.43 10.33 -13.29
C ARG A 66 1.44 10.32 -14.44
N GLY A 67 2.61 10.93 -14.24
CA GLY A 67 3.65 11.12 -15.26
C GLY A 67 4.55 9.91 -15.50
N VAL A 68 4.57 8.91 -14.62
CA VAL A 68 5.43 7.72 -14.75
C VAL A 68 4.65 6.48 -15.19
N GLN A 69 5.33 5.53 -15.83
CA GLN A 69 4.72 4.30 -16.38
C GLN A 69 4.68 3.11 -15.39
N ASN A 70 5.27 3.26 -14.21
CA ASN A 70 5.25 2.22 -13.19
C ASN A 70 3.81 1.86 -12.80
N PRO A 71 3.53 0.60 -12.44
CA PRO A 71 2.33 0.29 -11.67
C PRO A 71 2.29 1.12 -10.39
N ILE A 72 1.11 1.65 -10.04
CA ILE A 72 0.94 2.61 -8.96
C ILE A 72 -0.02 2.08 -7.90
N GLY A 73 0.36 2.24 -6.64
CA GLY A 73 -0.52 2.06 -5.50
C GLY A 73 -1.13 3.37 -5.01
N LEU A 74 -2.33 3.30 -4.48
CA LEU A 74 -3.02 4.42 -3.84
C LEU A 74 -3.58 3.95 -2.49
N LYS A 75 -3.09 4.53 -1.39
CA LYS A 75 -3.64 4.24 -0.06
C LYS A 75 -5.04 4.83 0.08
N CYS A 76 -5.98 3.99 0.51
CA CYS A 76 -7.37 4.35 0.75
C CYS A 76 -7.71 4.12 2.22
N GLY A 77 -7.87 5.20 2.97
CA GLY A 77 -8.23 5.20 4.39
C GLY A 77 -9.65 5.68 4.66
N PRO A 78 -10.06 5.83 5.94
CA PRO A 78 -11.41 6.23 6.33
C PRO A 78 -11.89 7.56 5.74
N THR A 79 -10.97 8.46 5.43
CA THR A 79 -11.26 9.77 4.83
C THR A 79 -11.39 9.76 3.31
N THR A 80 -11.20 8.60 2.66
CA THR A 80 -11.36 8.48 1.21
C THR A 80 -12.83 8.50 0.85
N THR A 81 -13.24 9.49 0.05
CA THR A 81 -14.59 9.56 -0.50
C THR A 81 -14.69 8.84 -1.84
N ALA A 82 -15.90 8.48 -2.26
CA ALA A 82 -16.13 7.90 -3.58
C ALA A 82 -15.76 8.89 -4.71
N ASP A 83 -16.07 10.18 -4.53
CA ASP A 83 -15.79 11.21 -5.52
C ASP A 83 -14.27 11.48 -5.67
N ASP A 84 -13.53 11.54 -4.54
CA ASP A 84 -12.06 11.62 -4.58
C ASP A 84 -11.49 10.41 -5.32
N LEU A 85 -12.00 9.21 -5.03
CA LEU A 85 -11.51 7.98 -5.66
C LEU A 85 -11.77 7.98 -7.17
N LYS A 86 -12.96 8.39 -7.63
CA LYS A 86 -13.27 8.53 -9.05
C LYS A 86 -12.32 9.51 -9.74
N THR A 87 -12.08 10.66 -9.13
CA THR A 87 -11.13 11.66 -9.64
C THR A 87 -9.71 11.12 -9.71
N LEU A 88 -9.25 10.41 -8.67
CA LEU A 88 -7.91 9.84 -8.64
C LEU A 88 -7.73 8.71 -9.67
N MET A 89 -8.74 7.85 -9.84
CA MET A 89 -8.70 6.80 -10.88
C MET A 89 -8.59 7.38 -12.27
N SER A 90 -9.40 8.43 -12.58
CA SER A 90 -9.35 9.09 -13.88
C SER A 90 -8.01 9.78 -14.18
N LYS A 91 -7.32 10.29 -13.14
CA LYS A 91 -6.00 10.92 -13.28
C LYS A 91 -4.87 9.89 -13.39
N LEU A 92 -4.89 8.85 -12.57
CA LEU A 92 -3.78 7.88 -12.45
C LEU A 92 -3.84 6.75 -13.48
N ASN A 93 -5.04 6.45 -13.99
CA ASN A 93 -5.25 5.41 -15.00
C ASN A 93 -6.29 5.82 -16.04
N PRO A 94 -6.05 6.90 -16.81
CA PRO A 94 -7.02 7.45 -17.77
C PRO A 94 -7.35 6.45 -18.91
N GLU A 95 -6.41 5.59 -19.27
CA GLU A 95 -6.59 4.56 -20.31
C GLU A 95 -7.25 3.28 -19.77
N ASN A 96 -7.61 3.27 -18.47
CA ASN A 96 -8.19 2.11 -17.79
C ASN A 96 -7.39 0.80 -17.99
N GLU A 97 -6.06 0.93 -17.98
CA GLU A 97 -5.13 -0.18 -18.20
C GLU A 97 -5.16 -1.16 -17.03
N ALA A 98 -5.31 -2.46 -17.33
CA ALA A 98 -5.31 -3.50 -16.32
C ALA A 98 -3.92 -3.65 -15.67
N GLY A 99 -3.88 -3.69 -14.34
CA GLY A 99 -2.63 -3.79 -13.57
C GLY A 99 -1.92 -2.45 -13.30
N ARG A 100 -2.39 -1.35 -13.88
CA ARG A 100 -1.81 -0.03 -13.69
C ARG A 100 -2.04 0.52 -12.27
N LEU A 101 -3.24 0.38 -11.73
CA LEU A 101 -3.64 0.97 -10.46
C LEU A 101 -4.03 -0.08 -9.43
N THR A 102 -3.38 -0.01 -8.26
CA THR A 102 -3.70 -0.82 -7.08
C THR A 102 -4.26 0.08 -5.98
N LEU A 103 -5.45 -0.22 -5.50
CA LEU A 103 -6.07 0.45 -4.35
C LEU A 103 -5.71 -0.33 -3.08
N ILE A 104 -5.04 0.33 -2.14
CA ILE A 104 -4.51 -0.27 -0.92
C ILE A 104 -5.39 0.17 0.26
N ALA A 105 -6.36 -0.67 0.62
CA ALA A 105 -7.30 -0.42 1.71
C ALA A 105 -6.59 -0.46 3.07
N ARG A 106 -6.84 0.55 3.93
CA ARG A 106 -6.27 0.66 5.28
C ARG A 106 -7.23 1.36 6.23
N PHE A 107 -8.21 0.65 6.73
CA PHE A 107 -9.30 1.25 7.51
C PHE A 107 -9.21 0.99 9.01
N GLY A 108 -8.60 -0.12 9.41
CA GLY A 108 -8.63 -0.65 10.76
C GLY A 108 -9.77 -1.65 10.98
N ALA A 109 -9.53 -2.64 11.83
CA ALA A 109 -10.50 -3.66 12.17
C ALA A 109 -11.81 -3.05 12.71
N GLY A 110 -12.95 -3.55 12.23
CA GLY A 110 -14.28 -3.05 12.57
C GLY A 110 -14.69 -1.78 11.86
N SER A 111 -13.79 -1.11 11.11
CA SER A 111 -14.09 0.09 10.32
C SER A 111 -14.13 -0.19 8.82
N VAL A 112 -13.54 -1.31 8.39
CA VAL A 112 -13.48 -1.67 6.97
C VAL A 112 -14.87 -1.93 6.38
N GLU A 113 -15.82 -2.46 7.18
CA GLU A 113 -17.20 -2.73 6.76
C GLU A 113 -17.98 -1.45 6.41
N ASP A 114 -17.68 -0.33 7.09
CA ASP A 114 -18.35 0.95 6.87
C ASP A 114 -17.81 1.68 5.62
N HIS A 115 -16.57 1.40 5.22
CA HIS A 115 -15.88 2.19 4.22
C HIS A 115 -15.66 1.46 2.90
N LEU A 116 -15.18 0.22 2.94
CA LEU A 116 -14.76 -0.50 1.73
C LEU A 116 -15.90 -0.75 0.73
N PRO A 117 -17.12 -1.15 1.14
CA PRO A 117 -18.20 -1.43 0.19
C PRO A 117 -18.54 -0.25 -0.71
N ARG A 118 -18.58 0.96 -0.16
CA ARG A 118 -18.89 2.18 -0.93
C ARG A 118 -17.82 2.50 -1.97
N LEU A 119 -16.54 2.21 -1.66
CA LEU A 119 -15.45 2.42 -2.61
C LEU A 119 -15.45 1.35 -3.71
N ILE A 120 -15.73 0.09 -3.36
CA ILE A 120 -15.89 -0.98 -4.35
C ILE A 120 -17.04 -0.64 -5.31
N LYS A 121 -18.16 -0.13 -4.78
CA LYS A 121 -19.29 0.30 -5.60
C LYS A 121 -18.90 1.42 -6.56
N ALA A 122 -18.17 2.43 -6.09
CA ALA A 122 -17.68 3.53 -6.93
C ALA A 122 -16.77 3.02 -8.06
N VAL A 123 -15.87 2.07 -7.79
CA VAL A 123 -15.01 1.44 -8.78
C VAL A 123 -15.82 0.67 -9.83
N LYS A 124 -16.85 -0.06 -9.39
CA LYS A 124 -17.75 -0.79 -10.30
C LYS A 124 -18.56 0.15 -11.20
N GLU A 125 -19.08 1.25 -10.64
CA GLU A 125 -19.85 2.25 -11.38
C GLU A 125 -19.02 2.90 -12.49
N GLU A 126 -17.74 3.14 -12.25
CA GLU A 126 -16.81 3.67 -13.25
C GLU A 126 -16.27 2.60 -14.23
N GLY A 127 -16.56 1.32 -14.01
CA GLY A 127 -15.98 0.23 -14.79
C GLY A 127 -14.43 0.20 -14.74
N ALA A 128 -13.86 0.67 -13.65
CA ALA A 128 -12.42 0.87 -13.52
C ALA A 128 -11.67 -0.45 -13.28
N ASN A 129 -10.60 -0.68 -14.03
CA ASN A 129 -9.68 -1.79 -13.83
C ASN A 129 -8.70 -1.45 -12.70
N VAL A 130 -8.91 -2.04 -11.54
CA VAL A 130 -8.04 -1.87 -10.36
C VAL A 130 -7.72 -3.20 -9.71
N VAL A 131 -6.59 -3.25 -9.01
CA VAL A 131 -6.24 -4.33 -8.09
C VAL A 131 -6.54 -3.85 -6.67
N TRP A 132 -7.20 -4.66 -5.85
CA TRP A 132 -7.42 -4.37 -4.45
C TRP A 132 -6.44 -5.12 -3.55
N THR A 133 -5.80 -4.42 -2.61
CA THR A 133 -4.99 -5.03 -1.56
C THR A 133 -5.35 -4.47 -0.19
N CYS A 134 -5.08 -5.23 0.87
CA CYS A 134 -5.32 -4.82 2.25
C CYS A 134 -4.02 -4.49 2.97
N ASP A 135 -3.88 -3.27 3.46
CA ASP A 135 -2.86 -2.86 4.43
C ASP A 135 -3.48 -2.85 5.83
N ALA A 136 -3.46 -3.98 6.48
CA ALA A 136 -3.98 -4.11 7.83
C ALA A 136 -3.03 -3.60 8.93
N MET A 137 -1.85 -3.11 8.55
CA MET A 137 -0.86 -2.63 9.53
C MET A 137 -1.16 -1.19 9.97
N HIS A 138 -1.34 -0.28 9.02
CA HIS A 138 -1.43 1.15 9.31
C HIS A 138 -2.77 1.58 9.91
N GLY A 139 -3.87 0.87 9.60
CA GLY A 139 -5.20 1.14 10.17
C GLY A 139 -5.34 0.71 11.64
N ASN A 140 -4.48 -0.21 12.10
CA ASN A 140 -4.55 -0.80 13.45
C ASN A 140 -3.44 -0.30 14.39
N THR A 141 -2.73 0.77 14.03
CA THR A 141 -1.69 1.32 14.89
C THR A 141 -2.29 2.03 16.09
N ILE A 142 -1.90 1.63 17.28
CA ILE A 142 -2.27 2.25 18.55
C ILE A 142 -1.00 2.68 19.32
N LYS A 143 -1.19 3.52 20.34
CA LYS A 143 -0.13 3.88 21.29
C LYS A 143 -0.36 3.07 22.58
N ALA A 144 0.60 2.22 22.93
CA ALA A 144 0.59 1.46 24.17
C ALA A 144 0.73 2.35 25.38
N SER A 145 0.41 1.84 26.57
CA SER A 145 0.59 2.53 27.85
C SER A 145 2.06 2.93 28.10
N SER A 146 2.99 2.14 27.59
CA SER A 146 4.43 2.40 27.60
C SER A 146 4.89 3.55 26.68
N GLY A 147 4.00 4.08 25.84
CA GLY A 147 4.30 5.14 24.86
C GLY A 147 4.75 4.64 23.50
N TYR A 148 5.05 3.36 23.34
CA TYR A 148 5.41 2.76 22.05
C TYR A 148 4.20 2.66 21.12
N LYS A 149 4.44 2.83 19.82
CA LYS A 149 3.44 2.51 18.80
C LYS A 149 3.44 1.00 18.59
N THR A 150 2.27 0.39 18.62
CA THR A 150 2.09 -1.05 18.45
C THR A 150 0.83 -1.35 17.63
N ARG A 151 0.66 -2.60 17.28
CA ARG A 151 -0.51 -3.12 16.57
C ARG A 151 -0.94 -4.42 17.24
N PRO A 152 -2.17 -4.52 17.76
CA PRO A 152 -2.70 -5.82 18.22
C PRO A 152 -2.79 -6.79 17.03
N PHE A 153 -2.14 -7.93 17.12
CA PHE A 153 -2.14 -8.93 16.06
C PHE A 153 -3.57 -9.36 15.67
N GLU A 154 -4.44 -9.51 16.65
CA GLU A 154 -5.84 -9.89 16.42
C GLU A 154 -6.59 -8.84 15.59
N SER A 155 -6.29 -7.55 15.78
CA SER A 155 -6.87 -6.47 14.95
C SER A 155 -6.37 -6.54 13.51
N VAL A 156 -5.08 -6.79 13.32
CA VAL A 156 -4.50 -6.97 11.97
C VAL A 156 -5.15 -8.16 11.26
N LEU A 157 -5.24 -9.29 11.94
CA LEU A 157 -5.86 -10.50 11.39
C LEU A 157 -7.34 -10.27 11.05
N ARG A 158 -8.06 -9.60 11.94
CA ARG A 158 -9.49 -9.30 11.77
C ARG A 158 -9.71 -8.39 10.55
N GLU A 159 -8.94 -7.32 10.36
CA GLU A 159 -9.09 -6.44 9.18
C GLU A 159 -8.86 -7.22 7.88
N VAL A 160 -7.87 -8.11 7.83
CA VAL A 160 -7.65 -8.99 6.67
C VAL A 160 -8.87 -9.86 6.41
N GLN A 161 -9.41 -10.51 7.44
CA GLN A 161 -10.59 -11.37 7.31
C GLN A 161 -11.81 -10.60 6.81
N GLU A 162 -12.08 -9.42 7.38
CA GLU A 162 -13.17 -8.52 6.99
C GLU A 162 -13.00 -8.06 5.53
N PHE A 163 -11.80 -7.67 5.12
CA PHE A 163 -11.49 -7.29 3.74
C PHE A 163 -11.84 -8.40 2.74
N PHE A 164 -11.39 -9.63 2.99
CA PHE A 164 -11.70 -10.77 2.11
C PHE A 164 -13.19 -11.13 2.12
N ALA A 165 -13.87 -11.03 3.27
CA ALA A 165 -15.29 -11.29 3.39
C ALA A 165 -16.12 -10.27 2.58
N ILE A 166 -15.79 -8.98 2.66
CA ILE A 166 -16.45 -7.91 1.91
C ILE A 166 -16.30 -8.13 0.40
N HIS A 167 -15.09 -8.42 -0.08
CA HIS A 167 -14.87 -8.69 -1.49
C HIS A 167 -15.70 -9.88 -2.01
N ARG A 168 -15.88 -10.90 -1.16
CA ARG A 168 -16.73 -12.05 -1.48
C ARG A 168 -18.21 -11.64 -1.61
N VAL A 169 -18.72 -10.84 -0.66
CA VAL A 169 -20.09 -10.31 -0.69
C VAL A 169 -20.31 -9.40 -1.88
N GLU A 170 -19.35 -8.53 -2.16
CA GLU A 170 -19.39 -7.59 -3.28
C GLU A 170 -19.12 -8.24 -4.65
N ASN A 171 -18.85 -9.54 -4.70
CA ASN A 171 -18.50 -10.28 -5.92
C ASN A 171 -17.34 -9.61 -6.68
N THR A 172 -16.26 -9.31 -5.95
CA THR A 172 -15.00 -8.76 -6.47
C THR A 172 -13.83 -9.62 -5.99
N ILE A 173 -12.66 -9.46 -6.60
CA ILE A 173 -11.49 -10.28 -6.31
C ILE A 173 -10.53 -9.50 -5.41
N PRO A 174 -10.24 -9.98 -4.19
CA PRO A 174 -9.17 -9.44 -3.36
C PRO A 174 -7.82 -9.85 -3.97
N GLY A 175 -6.97 -8.87 -4.31
CA GLY A 175 -5.70 -9.13 -5.00
C GLY A 175 -4.56 -9.53 -4.06
N GLY A 176 -4.66 -9.23 -2.76
CA GLY A 176 -3.62 -9.60 -1.81
C GLY A 176 -3.57 -8.73 -0.56
N VAL A 177 -2.44 -8.81 0.12
CA VAL A 177 -2.16 -8.08 1.36
C VAL A 177 -0.86 -7.29 1.24
N HIS A 178 -0.78 -6.19 1.97
CA HIS A 178 0.39 -5.35 2.12
C HIS A 178 0.80 -5.36 3.60
N PHE A 179 1.92 -6.00 3.89
CA PHE A 179 2.46 -6.11 5.25
C PHE A 179 3.84 -5.46 5.35
N GLU A 180 4.09 -4.84 6.49
CA GLU A 180 5.43 -4.46 6.92
C GLU A 180 6.00 -5.58 7.80
N MET A 181 7.12 -6.16 7.36
CA MET A 181 7.79 -7.25 8.06
C MET A 181 9.29 -7.05 8.03
N THR A 182 9.97 -7.64 9.02
CA THR A 182 11.43 -7.73 9.08
C THR A 182 11.84 -9.16 9.35
N GLY A 183 13.06 -9.53 8.88
CA GLY A 183 13.68 -10.80 9.24
C GLY A 183 14.27 -10.84 10.65
N GLN A 184 14.19 -9.72 11.39
CA GLN A 184 14.67 -9.65 12.77
C GLN A 184 13.58 -10.10 13.75
N ASP A 185 14.01 -10.58 14.91
CA ASP A 185 13.11 -10.96 16.00
C ASP A 185 12.69 -9.71 16.80
N VAL A 186 11.54 -9.12 16.43
CA VAL A 186 11.02 -7.88 17.01
C VAL A 186 9.75 -8.09 17.83
N THR A 187 9.46 -7.16 18.73
CA THR A 187 8.28 -7.16 19.62
C THR A 187 7.30 -6.02 19.30
N GLU A 188 7.26 -5.54 18.05
CA GLU A 188 6.44 -4.38 17.68
C GLU A 188 4.93 -4.62 17.73
N CYS A 189 4.47 -5.85 17.50
CA CYS A 189 3.04 -6.21 17.57
C CYS A 189 2.73 -6.93 18.87
N THR A 190 1.64 -6.53 19.55
CA THR A 190 1.13 -7.22 20.74
C THR A 190 0.27 -8.43 20.38
N GLY A 191 0.21 -9.42 21.28
CA GLY A 191 -0.55 -10.65 21.07
C GLY A 191 0.16 -11.67 20.18
N GLY A 192 -0.61 -12.40 19.38
CA GLY A 192 -0.13 -13.45 18.49
C GLY A 192 0.45 -14.66 19.22
N VAL A 193 1.13 -15.54 18.48
CA VAL A 193 1.67 -16.81 19.00
C VAL A 193 2.66 -16.62 20.17
N ARG A 194 3.37 -15.49 20.18
CA ARG A 194 4.34 -15.16 21.25
C ARG A 194 3.71 -14.47 22.45
N ALA A 195 2.43 -14.15 22.39
CA ALA A 195 1.69 -13.45 23.44
C ALA A 195 2.42 -12.21 23.98
N VAL A 196 3.01 -11.40 23.05
CA VAL A 196 3.72 -10.16 23.38
C VAL A 196 2.75 -9.22 24.10
N THR A 197 3.15 -8.72 25.29
CA THR A 197 2.39 -7.74 26.07
C THR A 197 2.97 -6.35 25.91
N ASP A 198 2.26 -5.33 26.41
CA ASP A 198 2.75 -3.94 26.46
C ASP A 198 4.09 -3.80 27.18
N GLU A 199 4.33 -4.63 28.19
CA GLU A 199 5.58 -4.65 28.96
C GLU A 199 6.76 -5.17 28.15
N ASN A 200 6.51 -6.13 27.26
CA ASN A 200 7.55 -6.75 26.42
C ASN A 200 7.91 -5.91 25.17
N LEU A 201 7.13 -4.87 24.87
CA LEU A 201 7.37 -4.06 23.65
C LEU A 201 8.78 -3.45 23.62
N SER A 202 9.33 -3.10 24.78
CA SER A 202 10.67 -2.50 24.86
C SER A 202 11.82 -3.48 24.63
N ASP A 203 11.58 -4.79 24.74
CA ASP A 203 12.64 -5.80 24.73
C ASP A 203 13.41 -5.85 23.40
N ARG A 204 12.68 -5.79 22.30
CA ARG A 204 13.23 -5.84 20.94
C ARG A 204 12.43 -4.92 20.01
N TYR A 205 12.12 -3.72 20.48
CA TYR A 205 11.35 -2.77 19.72
C TYR A 205 12.18 -2.20 18.57
N LEU A 206 11.78 -2.54 17.35
CA LEU A 206 12.26 -1.93 16.14
C LEU A 206 11.07 -1.32 15.42
N SER A 207 10.87 -0.02 15.58
CA SER A 207 9.77 0.64 14.91
C SER A 207 10.03 0.72 13.41
N LEU A 208 9.36 -0.14 12.64
CA LEU A 208 9.34 -0.05 11.17
C LEU A 208 8.71 1.26 10.68
N ILE A 209 7.91 1.91 11.54
CA ILE A 209 7.30 3.22 11.26
C ILE A 209 8.36 4.32 11.16
N HIS A 210 9.49 4.19 11.87
CA HIS A 210 10.57 5.17 11.84
C HIS A 210 11.58 4.95 10.70
N ILE A 211 11.57 3.79 10.05
CA ILE A 211 12.46 3.51 8.90
C ILE A 211 12.00 4.28 7.64
N SER A 212 10.72 4.59 7.56
CA SER A 212 10.13 5.34 6.44
C SER A 212 10.03 6.86 6.67
N GLU A 213 10.38 7.36 7.86
CA GLU A 213 10.42 8.80 8.11
C GLU A 213 11.88 9.28 8.04
N PRO A 214 12.18 10.27 7.19
CA PRO A 214 13.51 10.87 7.17
C PRO A 214 13.78 11.46 8.56
N THR A 215 14.85 11.01 9.20
CA THR A 215 15.35 11.61 10.43
C THR A 215 15.62 13.08 10.14
N ARG A 216 14.80 13.98 10.68
CA ARG A 216 15.16 15.40 10.75
C ARG A 216 16.39 15.47 11.63
N HIS A 217 17.56 15.64 11.03
CA HIS A 217 18.71 16.13 11.75
C HIS A 217 18.33 17.48 12.34
N ARG A 218 18.13 17.52 13.65
CA ARG A 218 18.11 18.79 14.36
C ARG A 218 19.55 19.30 14.35
N SER A 219 19.80 20.31 13.55
CA SER A 219 20.94 21.21 13.66
C SER A 219 20.85 21.98 14.97
#